data_476affcd74a6a3f8d079b52ef7211dfa
#
_entry.id   476affcd74a6a3f8d079b52ef7211dfa
#
_cell.length_a   1.000
_cell.length_b   1.000
_cell.length_c   1.000
_cell.angle_alpha   90.00
_cell.angle_beta   90.00
_cell.angle_gamma   90.00
#
_symmetry.space_group_name_H-M   'P 1'
#
loop_
_entity.id
_entity.type
_entity.pdbx_description
1 polymer ?
#
loop_
_entity_poly.entity_id
_entity_poly.type
_entity_poly.pdbx_seq_one_letter_code
_entity_poly.pdbx_strand_id
1 'polypeptide(L)'
;MKDNGLFLLDCFNPNIQYIVENERKQQVIAEYTTNDGRKVLIKQSMHYESASQINRIKWQYFIDDKFHSVQNMDMRLFFPQELNSYFKQIGFNIVHKFGDFTEGEFNDNSEKQIYILELKE
;
A
#
# COMPACT_ATOMS: atom_id res chain seq x y z
N MET A 1 -0.79 -10.36 -23.81
CA MET A 1 -1.52 -11.37 -23.01
C MET A 1 -2.35 -12.24 -23.93
N LYS A 2 -2.43 -13.52 -23.66
CA LYS A 2 -3.24 -14.43 -24.46
C LYS A 2 -4.74 -14.19 -24.21
N ASP A 3 -5.59 -14.50 -25.21
CA ASP A 3 -7.03 -14.24 -25.14
C ASP A 3 -7.73 -14.91 -23.94
N ASN A 4 -7.22 -16.05 -23.50
CA ASN A 4 -7.78 -16.79 -22.36
C ASN A 4 -6.88 -16.70 -21.12
N GLY A 5 -5.93 -15.78 -21.12
CA GLY A 5 -5.04 -15.57 -20.01
C GLY A 5 -5.71 -14.79 -18.88
N LEU A 6 -5.19 -14.98 -17.67
CA LEU A 6 -5.61 -14.23 -16.50
C LEU A 6 -4.47 -13.31 -16.06
N PHE A 7 -4.84 -12.12 -15.61
CA PHE A 7 -3.91 -11.17 -15.04
C PHE A 7 -4.22 -11.01 -13.55
N LEU A 8 -3.21 -11.20 -12.72
CA LEU A 8 -3.34 -11.05 -11.27
C LEU A 8 -2.65 -9.76 -10.84
N LEU A 9 -3.37 -8.92 -10.09
CA LEU A 9 -2.82 -7.69 -9.56
C LEU A 9 -3.21 -7.59 -8.08
N ASP A 10 -2.23 -7.23 -7.25
CA ASP A 10 -2.55 -6.89 -5.86
C ASP A 10 -1.98 -5.53 -5.50
N CYS A 11 -2.74 -4.80 -4.70
CA CYS A 11 -2.30 -3.58 -4.05
C CYS A 11 -3.03 -3.48 -2.71
N PHE A 12 -2.59 -2.59 -1.82
CA PHE A 12 -3.36 -2.46 -0.60
C PHE A 12 -4.59 -1.57 -0.79
N ASN A 13 -5.55 -1.82 0.09
CA ASN A 13 -6.75 -1.01 0.17
C ASN A 13 -6.44 0.19 1.05
N PRO A 14 -6.58 1.44 0.55
CA PRO A 14 -6.28 2.61 1.37
C PRO A 14 -7.16 2.68 2.61
N ASN A 15 -6.53 2.89 3.76
CA ASN A 15 -7.22 3.07 5.03
C ASN A 15 -7.25 4.55 5.38
N ILE A 16 -8.36 5.21 5.06
CA ILE A 16 -8.51 6.66 5.22
C ILE A 16 -8.41 7.07 6.70
N GLN A 17 -8.99 6.28 7.59
CA GLN A 17 -8.94 6.58 9.02
C GLN A 17 -7.50 6.59 9.53
N TYR A 18 -6.71 5.60 9.15
CA TYR A 18 -5.29 5.53 9.49
C TYR A 18 -4.52 6.73 8.95
N ILE A 19 -4.79 7.11 7.70
CA ILE A 19 -4.15 8.24 7.04
C ILE A 19 -4.44 9.54 7.79
N VAL A 20 -5.70 9.78 8.13
CA VAL A 20 -6.12 11.00 8.84
C VAL A 20 -5.53 11.04 10.25
N GLU A 21 -5.60 9.95 10.98
CA GLU A 21 -5.12 9.87 12.36
C GLU A 21 -3.61 10.04 12.48
N ASN A 22 -2.87 9.69 11.42
CA ASN A 22 -1.41 9.69 11.44
C ASN A 22 -0.78 10.77 10.56
N GLU A 23 -1.58 11.69 10.04
CA GLU A 23 -1.10 12.80 9.21
C GLU A 23 -0.05 13.60 9.95
N ARG A 24 1.16 13.66 9.39
CA ARG A 24 2.33 14.40 9.92
C ARG A 24 2.77 13.98 11.32
N LYS A 25 2.26 12.87 11.83
CA LYS A 25 2.69 12.33 13.12
C LYS A 25 3.86 11.38 12.94
N GLN A 26 4.79 11.41 13.88
CA GLN A 26 5.91 10.49 13.87
C GLN A 26 5.57 9.24 14.67
N GLN A 27 5.85 8.07 14.10
CA GLN A 27 5.57 6.78 14.71
C GLN A 27 6.79 5.88 14.66
N VAL A 28 7.01 5.12 15.72
CA VAL A 28 8.01 4.04 15.70
C VAL A 28 7.38 2.83 15.02
N ILE A 29 7.92 2.42 13.88
CA ILE A 29 7.40 1.28 13.12
C ILE A 29 8.26 0.03 13.24
N ALA A 30 9.51 0.16 13.68
CA ALA A 30 10.39 -0.98 13.90
C ALA A 30 11.48 -0.62 14.91
N GLU A 31 11.84 -1.61 15.71
CA GLU A 31 12.94 -1.52 16.65
C GLU A 31 13.56 -2.91 16.77
N TYR A 32 14.85 -3.03 16.49
CA TYR A 32 15.53 -4.32 16.54
C TYR A 32 17.02 -4.13 16.81
N THR A 33 17.67 -5.22 17.20
CA THR A 33 19.11 -5.26 17.41
C THR A 33 19.75 -6.11 16.31
N THR A 34 20.78 -5.58 15.68
CA THR A 34 21.54 -6.30 14.64
C THR A 34 22.41 -7.40 15.27
N ASN A 35 22.92 -8.30 14.41
CA ASN A 35 23.78 -9.40 14.86
C ASN A 35 25.07 -8.90 15.54
N ASP A 36 25.54 -7.71 15.18
CA ASP A 36 26.73 -7.09 15.78
C ASP A 36 26.43 -6.21 17.00
N GLY A 37 25.17 -6.26 17.50
CA GLY A 37 24.77 -5.61 18.74
C GLY A 37 24.32 -4.17 18.62
N ARG A 38 24.18 -3.63 17.41
CA ARG A 38 23.68 -2.26 17.23
C ARG A 38 22.16 -2.21 17.31
N LYS A 39 21.65 -1.17 17.96
CA LYS A 39 20.21 -0.94 18.08
C LYS A 39 19.71 -0.11 16.90
N VAL A 40 18.73 -0.61 16.17
CA VAL A 40 18.11 0.09 15.03
C VAL A 40 16.70 0.49 15.40
N LEU A 41 16.37 1.75 15.17
CA LEU A 41 15.04 2.32 15.37
C LEU A 41 14.61 2.98 14.08
N ILE A 42 13.41 2.66 13.62
CA ILE A 42 12.83 3.27 12.41
C ILE A 42 11.58 4.04 12.80
N LYS A 43 11.58 5.34 12.51
CA LYS A 43 10.43 6.21 12.73
C LYS A 43 9.83 6.60 11.39
N GLN A 44 8.50 6.54 11.31
CA GLN A 44 7.76 6.91 10.11
C GLN A 44 6.96 8.18 10.33
N SER A 45 6.98 9.05 9.35
CA SER A 45 5.99 10.13 9.22
C SER A 45 5.42 10.10 7.82
N MET A 46 4.21 10.64 7.65
CA MET A 46 3.56 10.66 6.35
C MET A 46 2.74 11.93 6.17
N HIS A 47 2.60 12.31 4.92
CA HIS A 47 1.72 13.40 4.49
C HIS A 47 0.98 12.96 3.24
N TYR A 48 -0.35 12.96 3.30
CA TYR A 48 -1.17 12.61 2.16
C TYR A 48 -1.56 13.86 1.36
N GLU A 49 -1.17 13.87 0.08
CA GLU A 49 -1.56 14.92 -0.87
C GLU A 49 -2.83 14.48 -1.59
N SER A 50 -3.97 15.04 -1.20
CA SER A 50 -5.25 14.60 -1.74
C SER A 50 -5.43 14.91 -3.23
N ALA A 51 -4.83 15.99 -3.71
CA ALA A 51 -4.96 16.37 -5.13
C ALA A 51 -4.28 15.37 -6.06
N SER A 52 -3.14 14.81 -5.66
CA SER A 52 -2.41 13.80 -6.44
C SER A 52 -2.73 12.38 -6.01
N GLN A 53 -3.36 12.20 -4.85
CA GLN A 53 -3.57 10.92 -4.18
C GLN A 53 -2.26 10.19 -3.91
N ILE A 54 -1.21 10.96 -3.59
CA ILE A 54 0.09 10.39 -3.24
C ILE A 54 0.32 10.57 -1.74
N ASN A 55 0.64 9.47 -1.07
CA ASN A 55 1.06 9.49 0.33
C ASN A 55 2.58 9.61 0.38
N ARG A 56 3.08 10.73 0.90
CA ARG A 56 4.51 10.99 1.05
C ARG A 56 4.96 10.38 2.37
N ILE A 57 5.72 9.30 2.30
CA ILE A 57 6.17 8.55 3.46
C ILE A 57 7.66 8.80 3.65
N LYS A 58 8.05 9.08 4.89
CA LYS A 58 9.44 9.28 5.27
C LYS A 58 9.79 8.30 6.38
N TRP A 59 10.82 7.48 6.17
CA TRP A 59 11.39 6.60 7.17
C TRP A 59 12.73 7.16 7.61
N GLN A 60 12.86 7.44 8.92
CA GLN A 60 14.09 7.90 9.52
C GLN A 60 14.72 6.75 10.29
N TYR A 61 15.97 6.47 9.96
CA TYR A 61 16.75 5.38 10.58
C TYR A 61 17.67 5.96 11.64
N PHE A 62 17.60 5.40 12.83
CA PHE A 62 18.48 5.73 13.94
C PHE A 62 19.27 4.49 14.35
N ILE A 63 20.57 4.64 14.54
CA ILE A 63 21.45 3.55 14.98
C ILE A 63 22.09 4.00 16.29
N ASP A 64 21.92 3.22 17.36
CA ASP A 64 22.38 3.55 18.71
C ASP A 64 21.99 4.97 19.12
N ASP A 65 20.70 5.28 18.91
CA ASP A 65 20.07 6.58 19.24
C ASP A 65 20.59 7.78 18.45
N LYS A 66 21.38 7.54 17.40
CA LYS A 66 21.89 8.60 16.53
C LYS A 66 21.23 8.52 15.17
N PHE A 67 20.83 9.68 14.62
CA PHE A 67 20.30 9.76 13.27
C PHE A 67 21.32 9.20 12.26
N HIS A 68 20.88 8.30 11.41
CA HIS A 68 21.72 7.65 10.41
C HIS A 68 21.34 8.08 8.99
N SER A 69 20.09 7.89 8.61
CA SER A 69 19.66 8.14 7.25
C SER A 69 18.14 8.31 7.16
N VAL A 70 17.69 8.77 6.00
CA VAL A 70 16.27 8.90 5.71
C VAL A 70 15.98 8.25 4.36
N GLN A 71 14.83 7.59 4.28
CA GLN A 71 14.30 7.03 3.03
C GLN A 71 12.93 7.63 2.77
N ASN A 72 12.76 8.19 1.57
CA ASN A 72 11.49 8.71 1.13
C ASN A 72 10.80 7.69 0.22
N MET A 73 9.51 7.45 0.46
CA MET A 73 8.70 6.58 -0.38
C MET A 73 7.41 7.31 -0.73
N ASP A 74 7.19 7.53 -2.00
CA ASP A 74 5.96 8.15 -2.47
C ASP A 74 5.04 7.06 -2.99
N MET A 75 3.87 6.91 -2.37
CA MET A 75 2.93 5.84 -2.72
C MET A 75 1.63 6.43 -3.22
N ARG A 76 1.32 6.19 -4.50
CA ARG A 76 0.02 6.52 -5.04
C ARG A 76 -1.03 5.60 -4.42
N LEU A 77 -2.10 6.17 -3.91
CA LEU A 77 -3.21 5.40 -3.36
C LEU A 77 -4.25 5.17 -4.45
N PHE A 78 -4.63 3.91 -4.65
CA PHE A 78 -5.65 3.51 -5.60
C PHE A 78 -6.88 3.06 -4.83
N PHE A 79 -7.96 3.82 -4.97
CA PHE A 79 -9.21 3.52 -4.28
C PHE A 79 -10.02 2.45 -5.03
N PRO A 80 -10.84 1.65 -4.32
CA PRO A 80 -11.49 0.49 -4.93
C PRO A 80 -12.34 0.79 -6.16
N GLN A 81 -13.18 1.81 -6.12
CA GLN A 81 -14.04 2.13 -7.24
C GLN A 81 -13.28 2.74 -8.41
N GLU A 82 -12.22 3.48 -8.13
CA GLU A 82 -11.31 4.02 -9.14
C GLU A 82 -10.66 2.88 -9.94
N LEU A 83 -10.11 1.88 -9.24
CA LEU A 83 -9.50 0.71 -9.89
C LEU A 83 -10.52 -0.12 -10.67
N ASN A 84 -11.68 -0.37 -10.08
CA ASN A 84 -12.74 -1.12 -10.76
C ASN A 84 -13.12 -0.47 -12.08
N SER A 85 -13.32 0.85 -12.07
CA SER A 85 -13.67 1.61 -13.28
C SER A 85 -12.54 1.62 -14.30
N TYR A 86 -11.31 1.80 -13.82
CA TYR A 86 -10.13 1.84 -14.68
C TYR A 86 -9.96 0.54 -15.45
N PHE A 87 -10.05 -0.60 -14.76
CA PHE A 87 -9.90 -1.91 -15.43
C PHE A 87 -10.99 -2.15 -16.46
N LYS A 88 -12.22 -1.79 -16.15
CA LYS A 88 -13.34 -1.93 -17.10
C LYS A 88 -13.14 -1.05 -18.33
N GLN A 89 -12.64 0.18 -18.15
CA GLN A 89 -12.42 1.10 -19.26
C GLN A 89 -11.32 0.64 -20.21
N ILE A 90 -10.26 0.02 -19.69
CA ILE A 90 -9.14 -0.43 -20.52
C ILE A 90 -9.36 -1.83 -21.12
N GLY A 91 -10.51 -2.44 -20.89
CA GLY A 91 -10.89 -3.66 -21.59
C GLY A 91 -10.76 -4.95 -20.78
N PHE A 92 -10.75 -4.86 -19.44
CA PHE A 92 -10.73 -6.05 -18.59
C PHE A 92 -12.09 -6.31 -17.95
N ASN A 93 -12.42 -7.59 -17.80
CA ASN A 93 -13.44 -8.04 -16.88
C ASN A 93 -12.80 -8.40 -15.54
N ILE A 94 -13.46 -8.02 -14.45
CA ILE A 94 -13.03 -8.42 -13.11
C ILE A 94 -13.69 -9.78 -12.84
N VAL A 95 -12.86 -10.83 -12.85
CA VAL A 95 -13.33 -12.20 -12.59
C VAL A 95 -13.58 -12.39 -11.10
N HIS A 96 -12.59 -11.99 -10.29
CA HIS A 96 -12.69 -12.03 -8.83
C HIS A 96 -11.97 -10.82 -8.23
N LYS A 97 -12.46 -10.40 -7.07
CA LYS A 97 -11.80 -9.40 -6.24
C LYS A 97 -11.80 -9.89 -4.80
N PHE A 98 -10.60 -10.14 -4.28
CA PHE A 98 -10.42 -10.64 -2.92
C PHE A 98 -9.81 -9.54 -2.03
N GLY A 99 -10.08 -9.66 -0.73
CA GLY A 99 -9.55 -8.73 0.28
C GLY A 99 -8.26 -9.17 0.95
N ASP A 100 -7.87 -10.43 0.75
CA ASP A 100 -6.65 -11.01 1.33
C ASP A 100 -6.17 -12.19 0.49
N PHE A 101 -5.00 -12.73 0.84
CA PHE A 101 -4.40 -13.84 0.10
C PHE A 101 -5.04 -15.20 0.39
N THR A 102 -6.01 -15.26 1.29
CA THR A 102 -6.78 -16.49 1.55
C THR A 102 -8.12 -16.51 0.81
N GLU A 103 -8.27 -15.66 -0.20
CA GLU A 103 -9.47 -15.53 -1.01
C GLU A 103 -10.70 -15.04 -0.21
N GLY A 104 -10.44 -14.25 0.84
CA GLY A 104 -11.49 -13.63 1.61
C GLY A 104 -12.25 -12.59 0.79
N GLU A 105 -13.55 -12.43 1.07
CA GLU A 105 -14.39 -11.47 0.37
C GLU A 105 -13.87 -10.04 0.58
N PHE A 106 -13.84 -9.23 -0.49
CA PHE A 106 -13.48 -7.83 -0.39
C PHE A 106 -14.60 -7.04 0.28
N ASN A 107 -14.26 -6.32 1.35
CA ASN A 107 -15.22 -5.52 2.12
C ASN A 107 -14.54 -4.27 2.70
N ASP A 108 -15.26 -3.52 3.52
CA ASP A 108 -14.77 -2.26 4.09
C ASP A 108 -13.53 -2.42 4.96
N ASN A 109 -13.32 -3.61 5.52
CA ASN A 109 -12.21 -3.89 6.44
C ASN A 109 -11.04 -4.59 5.75
N SER A 110 -11.11 -4.81 4.44
CA SER A 110 -10.05 -5.49 3.70
C SER A 110 -8.79 -4.65 3.66
N GLU A 111 -7.64 -5.28 3.91
CA GLU A 111 -6.34 -4.62 3.84
C GLU A 111 -5.77 -4.60 2.43
N LYS A 112 -6.25 -5.48 1.58
CA LYS A 112 -5.76 -5.66 0.21
C LYS A 112 -6.87 -5.51 -0.81
N GLN A 113 -6.46 -5.19 -2.04
CA GLN A 113 -7.28 -5.30 -3.24
C GLN A 113 -6.58 -6.27 -4.17
N ILE A 114 -7.10 -7.48 -4.27
CA ILE A 114 -6.50 -8.53 -5.10
C ILE A 114 -7.46 -8.83 -6.24
N TYR A 115 -7.01 -8.55 -7.45
CA TYR A 115 -7.83 -8.69 -8.66
C TYR A 115 -7.39 -9.87 -9.49
N ILE A 116 -8.35 -10.61 -9.98
CA ILE A 116 -8.15 -11.56 -11.08
C ILE A 116 -8.93 -11.00 -12.25
N LEU A 117 -8.22 -10.68 -13.33
CA LEU A 117 -8.75 -10.00 -14.50
C LEU A 117 -8.60 -10.86 -15.73
N GLU A 118 -9.54 -10.71 -16.69
CA GLU A 118 -9.42 -11.31 -18.01
C GLU A 118 -9.75 -10.26 -19.07
N LEU A 119 -9.20 -10.43 -20.27
CA LEU A 119 -9.53 -9.53 -21.38
C LEU A 119 -10.96 -9.72 -21.82
N LYS A 120 -11.64 -8.63 -22.12
CA LYS A 120 -12.95 -8.67 -22.78
C LYS A 120 -12.78 -9.10 -24.23
N GLU A 121 -13.72 -9.90 -24.68
CA GLU A 121 -13.81 -10.26 -26.09
C GLU A 121 -14.46 -9.15 -26.91
#